data_9e89a74561846019b0aeb9496fbf270c
#
_entry.id   9e89a74561846019b0aeb9496fbf270c
#
_cell.length_a   1.000
_cell.length_b   1.000
_cell.length_c   1.000
_cell.angle_alpha   90.00
_cell.angle_beta   90.00
_cell.angle_gamma   90.00
#
_symmetry.space_group_name_H-M   'P 1'
#
loop_
_entity.id
_entity.type
_entity.pdbx_description
1 polymer ?
#
loop_
_entity_poly.entity_id
_entity_poly.type
_entity_poly.pdbx_seq_one_letter_code
_entity_poly.pdbx_strand_id
1 'polypeptide(L)'
;MLSSTNLWMGLAGLGYFAAGVFVSRKEIAAARGAGMRLDKLIALACTFIAVPLAIFAPEHFVGPQFVQDSVPSYMPWHPFWAHFVGCALLAAATSLTLRKFIRLSSTLLGIMFLLFVCMIFLPGALSDPKDRFGWAFVLRDLSFSAGGWALAGLYSRASSPLQSKWMIVFARIVLAIAAIYYAIEQFLHPEFAPGVPLEKITPAWIPFHSLLGYISGAILLPAGIGLALNKHARTAAASIGALMTALTLFPYLLILIADHGAPAADVNEALNYIADTWLYAGAALALASALPRNPSHTETT
;
A
#
# COMPACT_ATOMS: atom_id res chain seq x y z
N MET A 1 19.56 0.70 20.63
CA MET A 1 18.46 1.54 21.15
C MET A 1 17.61 2.01 20.01
N LEU A 2 16.29 1.89 20.11
CA LEU A 2 15.38 2.46 19.12
C LEU A 2 15.61 3.97 19.03
N SER A 3 15.69 4.51 17.81
CA SER A 3 15.69 5.98 17.65
C SER A 3 14.33 6.55 18.05
N SER A 4 14.29 7.84 18.41
CA SER A 4 13.01 8.51 18.67
C SER A 4 12.06 8.42 17.48
N THR A 5 12.57 8.50 16.25
CA THR A 5 11.80 8.35 15.01
C THR A 5 11.14 6.98 14.94
N ASN A 6 11.91 5.90 15.10
CA ASN A 6 11.39 4.51 15.02
C ASN A 6 10.33 4.23 16.09
N LEU A 7 10.52 4.79 17.30
CA LEU A 7 9.54 4.69 18.38
C LEU A 7 8.21 5.35 17.98
N TRP A 8 8.27 6.58 17.47
CA TRP A 8 7.06 7.29 17.02
C TRP A 8 6.39 6.63 15.84
N MET A 9 7.13 6.08 14.88
CA MET A 9 6.58 5.29 13.75
C MET A 9 5.81 4.08 14.26
N GLY A 10 6.40 3.30 15.16
CA GLY A 10 5.74 2.13 15.75
C GLY A 10 4.49 2.48 16.56
N LEU A 11 4.58 3.49 17.44
CA LEU A 11 3.45 3.94 18.26
C LEU A 11 2.29 4.50 17.40
N ALA A 12 2.61 5.30 16.38
CA ALA A 12 1.61 5.82 15.45
C ALA A 12 0.92 4.67 14.71
N GLY A 13 1.68 3.72 14.14
CA GLY A 13 1.13 2.55 13.46
C GLY A 13 0.17 1.76 14.35
N LEU A 14 0.59 1.41 15.56
CA LEU A 14 -0.24 0.65 16.52
C LEU A 14 -1.49 1.43 16.93
N GLY A 15 -1.36 2.72 17.23
CA GLY A 15 -2.48 3.58 17.63
C GLY A 15 -3.54 3.69 16.54
N TYR A 16 -3.12 3.97 15.29
CA TYR A 16 -4.04 4.07 14.16
C TYR A 16 -4.64 2.72 13.78
N PHE A 17 -3.90 1.63 13.93
CA PHE A 17 -4.45 0.29 13.73
C PHE A 17 -5.55 -0.03 14.73
N ALA A 18 -5.29 0.15 16.03
CA ALA A 18 -6.28 -0.08 17.08
C ALA A 18 -7.55 0.78 16.89
N ALA A 19 -7.36 2.09 16.61
CA ALA A 19 -8.46 3.00 16.34
C ALA A 19 -9.24 2.60 15.08
N GLY A 20 -8.55 2.25 13.99
CA GLY A 20 -9.14 1.84 12.73
C GLY A 20 -9.96 0.55 12.85
N VAL A 21 -9.44 -0.46 13.54
CA VAL A 21 -10.19 -1.72 13.82
C VAL A 21 -11.42 -1.43 14.67
N PHE A 22 -11.27 -0.59 15.70
CA PHE A 22 -12.41 -0.22 16.57
C PHE A 22 -13.52 0.49 15.78
N VAL A 23 -13.17 1.44 14.91
CA VAL A 23 -14.16 2.15 14.06
C VAL A 23 -14.80 1.20 13.06
N SER A 24 -14.01 0.29 12.47
CA SER A 24 -14.49 -0.68 11.45
C SER A 24 -15.25 -1.88 12.02
N ARG A 25 -15.40 -1.99 13.34
CA ARG A 25 -15.97 -3.19 13.98
C ARG A 25 -17.36 -3.58 13.48
N LYS A 26 -18.21 -2.62 13.15
CA LYS A 26 -19.55 -2.87 12.60
C LYS A 26 -19.49 -3.42 11.18
N GLU A 27 -18.61 -2.88 10.34
CA GLU A 27 -18.39 -3.33 8.96
C GLU A 27 -17.80 -4.75 8.94
N ILE A 28 -16.84 -5.02 9.85
CA ILE A 28 -16.25 -6.36 10.03
C ILE A 28 -17.31 -7.38 10.49
N ALA A 29 -18.20 -6.97 11.42
CA ALA A 29 -19.28 -7.83 11.89
C ALA A 29 -20.30 -8.13 10.79
N ALA A 30 -20.67 -7.13 9.99
CA ALA A 30 -21.55 -7.30 8.84
C ALA A 30 -20.93 -8.22 7.77
N ALA A 31 -19.62 -8.12 7.52
CA ALA A 31 -18.90 -8.98 6.59
C ALA A 31 -18.86 -10.46 7.03
N ARG A 32 -19.02 -10.75 8.33
CA ARG A 32 -19.11 -12.14 8.83
C ARG A 32 -20.33 -12.90 8.30
N GLY A 33 -21.44 -12.20 8.04
CA GLY A 33 -22.67 -12.79 7.49
C GLY A 33 -22.64 -13.00 5.96
N ALA A 34 -21.67 -12.39 5.25
CA ALA A 34 -21.63 -12.39 3.79
C ALA A 34 -20.87 -13.58 3.16
N GLY A 35 -20.37 -14.54 3.94
CA GLY A 35 -19.85 -15.82 3.46
C GLY A 35 -18.40 -15.84 2.98
N MET A 36 -17.80 -14.71 2.61
CA MET A 36 -16.41 -14.66 2.13
C MET A 36 -15.44 -14.16 3.21
N ARG A 37 -14.42 -14.96 3.52
CA ARG A 37 -13.36 -14.58 4.50
C ARG A 37 -12.65 -13.29 4.13
N LEU A 38 -12.47 -13.02 2.83
CA LEU A 38 -11.81 -11.81 2.30
C LEU A 38 -12.65 -10.53 2.50
N ASP A 39 -13.97 -10.61 2.64
CA ASP A 39 -14.81 -9.43 2.88
C ASP A 39 -14.48 -8.73 4.21
N LYS A 40 -13.93 -9.43 5.19
CA LYS A 40 -13.44 -8.83 6.45
C LYS A 40 -12.19 -7.95 6.22
N LEU A 41 -11.27 -8.40 5.36
CA LEU A 41 -10.11 -7.60 4.98
C LEU A 41 -10.54 -6.37 4.15
N ILE A 42 -11.47 -6.58 3.21
CA ILE A 42 -12.02 -5.47 2.40
C ILE A 42 -12.67 -4.40 3.30
N ALA A 43 -13.35 -4.78 4.37
CA ALA A 43 -13.93 -3.84 5.34
C ALA A 43 -12.87 -2.99 6.06
N LEU A 44 -11.62 -3.45 6.10
CA LEU A 44 -10.49 -2.74 6.69
C LEU A 44 -9.72 -1.84 5.70
N ALA A 45 -10.15 -1.70 4.45
CA ALA A 45 -9.41 -0.99 3.41
C ALA A 45 -8.94 0.42 3.82
N CYS A 46 -9.81 1.23 4.43
CA CYS A 46 -9.41 2.57 4.91
C CYS A 46 -8.38 2.48 6.05
N THR A 47 -8.50 1.51 6.96
CA THR A 47 -7.53 1.28 8.05
C THR A 47 -6.19 0.87 7.47
N PHE A 48 -6.18 0.00 6.46
CA PHE A 48 -4.97 -0.47 5.79
C PHE A 48 -4.24 0.61 5.01
N ILE A 49 -4.92 1.67 4.57
CA ILE A 49 -4.27 2.86 4.02
C ILE A 49 -3.83 3.80 5.15
N ALA A 50 -4.67 4.03 6.16
CA ALA A 50 -4.38 4.98 7.23
C ALA A 50 -3.15 4.62 8.08
N VAL A 51 -2.97 3.33 8.40
CA VAL A 51 -1.87 2.86 9.26
C VAL A 51 -0.49 3.15 8.67
N PRO A 52 -0.18 2.78 7.41
CA PRO A 52 1.11 3.10 6.79
C PRO A 52 1.37 4.60 6.70
N LEU A 53 0.35 5.40 6.37
CA LEU A 53 0.50 6.87 6.35
C LEU A 53 0.90 7.42 7.72
N ALA A 54 0.36 6.85 8.80
CA ALA A 54 0.72 7.21 10.16
C ALA A 54 2.12 6.72 10.54
N ILE A 55 2.59 5.60 9.96
CA ILE A 55 3.97 5.11 10.16
C ILE A 55 4.97 6.03 9.46
N PHE A 56 4.71 6.46 8.24
CA PHE A 56 5.61 7.36 7.49
C PHE A 56 5.67 8.78 8.07
N ALA A 57 4.60 9.28 8.68
CA ALA A 57 4.53 10.67 9.10
C ALA A 57 5.63 11.12 10.08
N PRO A 58 6.02 10.36 11.13
CA PRO A 58 7.04 10.77 12.08
C PRO A 58 8.41 11.06 11.47
N GLU A 59 8.81 10.40 10.40
CA GLU A 59 10.08 10.67 9.71
C GLU A 59 10.16 12.09 9.18
N HIS A 60 9.03 12.70 8.83
CA HIS A 60 8.94 14.05 8.32
C HIS A 60 9.15 15.12 9.40
N PHE A 61 9.08 14.75 10.69
CA PHE A 61 9.19 15.67 11.82
C PHE A 61 10.38 15.40 12.72
N VAL A 62 10.68 14.12 13.01
CA VAL A 62 11.68 13.73 14.02
C VAL A 62 13.02 13.38 13.40
N GLY A 63 13.05 12.89 12.16
CA GLY A 63 14.26 12.56 11.42
C GLY A 63 14.17 13.05 9.97
N PRO A 64 13.92 14.36 9.74
CA PRO A 64 13.49 14.83 8.42
C PRO A 64 14.61 14.83 7.36
N GLN A 65 15.88 14.57 7.71
CA GLN A 65 17.01 14.70 6.78
C GLN A 65 16.83 13.78 5.57
N PHE A 66 16.55 12.51 5.77
CA PHE A 66 16.33 11.55 4.69
C PHE A 66 15.20 11.99 3.74
N VAL A 67 14.09 12.48 4.31
CA VAL A 67 12.95 12.97 3.53
C VAL A 67 13.30 14.27 2.80
N GLN A 68 14.05 15.17 3.42
CA GLN A 68 14.50 16.42 2.79
C GLN A 68 15.42 16.16 1.60
N ASP A 69 16.29 15.15 1.70
CA ASP A 69 17.21 14.76 0.62
C ASP A 69 16.44 14.16 -0.58
N SER A 70 15.22 13.65 -0.35
CA SER A 70 14.34 13.16 -1.42
C SER A 70 13.58 14.27 -2.16
N VAL A 71 13.54 15.50 -1.61
CA VAL A 71 12.90 16.65 -2.29
C VAL A 71 13.75 17.04 -3.50
N PRO A 72 13.16 17.15 -4.71
CA PRO A 72 13.92 17.52 -5.90
C PRO A 72 14.72 18.81 -5.74
N SER A 73 15.96 18.82 -6.20
CA SER A 73 16.92 19.93 -6.03
C SER A 73 16.44 21.27 -6.62
N TYR A 74 15.54 21.23 -7.60
CA TYR A 74 14.94 22.43 -8.19
C TYR A 74 13.84 23.07 -7.33
N MET A 75 13.38 22.37 -6.27
CA MET A 75 12.37 22.91 -5.35
C MET A 75 13.05 23.67 -4.21
N PRO A 76 12.67 24.92 -3.93
CA PRO A 76 13.18 25.65 -2.76
C PRO A 76 12.56 25.11 -1.47
N TRP A 77 13.22 25.39 -0.33
CA TRP A 77 12.69 25.11 1.01
C TRP A 77 12.39 23.64 1.29
N HIS A 78 13.35 22.75 1.08
CA HIS A 78 13.21 21.31 1.35
C HIS A 78 12.58 20.98 2.72
N PRO A 79 12.96 21.67 3.84
CA PRO A 79 12.32 21.43 5.14
C PRO A 79 10.82 21.72 5.14
N PHE A 80 10.37 22.76 4.43
CA PHE A 80 8.93 23.06 4.33
C PHE A 80 8.16 21.92 3.66
N TRP A 81 8.68 21.40 2.55
CA TRP A 81 8.01 20.32 1.82
C TRP A 81 7.98 19.03 2.61
N ALA A 82 9.06 18.70 3.32
CA ALA A 82 9.09 17.55 4.22
C ALA A 82 7.98 17.66 5.29
N HIS A 83 7.91 18.76 6.03
CA HIS A 83 6.88 18.95 7.06
C HIS A 83 5.47 19.03 6.47
N PHE A 84 5.29 19.67 5.31
CA PHE A 84 4.00 19.75 4.62
C PHE A 84 3.47 18.34 4.29
N VAL A 85 4.32 17.48 3.73
CA VAL A 85 3.96 16.08 3.43
C VAL A 85 3.63 15.32 4.72
N GLY A 86 4.43 15.47 5.78
CA GLY A 86 4.14 14.87 7.09
C GLY A 86 2.76 15.26 7.63
N CYS A 87 2.41 16.54 7.55
CA CYS A 87 1.07 17.03 7.93
C CYS A 87 -0.03 16.42 7.04
N ALA A 88 0.21 16.32 5.73
CA ALA A 88 -0.75 15.74 4.79
C ALA A 88 -0.98 14.24 5.06
N LEU A 89 0.09 13.48 5.35
CA LEU A 89 0.01 12.07 5.73
C LEU A 89 -0.81 11.87 7.02
N LEU A 90 -0.55 12.66 8.07
CA LEU A 90 -1.32 12.60 9.32
C LEU A 90 -2.78 13.00 9.13
N ALA A 91 -3.04 14.05 8.35
CA ALA A 91 -4.39 14.49 8.05
C ALA A 91 -5.18 13.41 7.29
N ALA A 92 -4.55 12.78 6.28
CA ALA A 92 -5.15 11.67 5.53
C ALA A 92 -5.39 10.45 6.42
N ALA A 93 -4.39 10.03 7.21
CA ALA A 93 -4.50 8.92 8.16
C ALA A 93 -5.67 9.14 9.14
N THR A 94 -5.75 10.32 9.74
CA THR A 94 -6.81 10.70 10.68
C THR A 94 -8.18 10.71 10.02
N SER A 95 -8.29 11.32 8.85
CA SER A 95 -9.53 11.39 8.06
C SER A 95 -10.07 9.99 7.72
N LEU A 96 -9.20 9.11 7.22
CA LEU A 96 -9.56 7.74 6.84
C LEU A 96 -9.93 6.89 8.07
N THR A 97 -9.20 7.04 9.19
CA THR A 97 -9.51 6.33 10.44
C THR A 97 -10.85 6.76 11.02
N LEU A 98 -11.13 8.05 11.07
CA LEU A 98 -12.39 8.60 11.60
C LEU A 98 -13.55 8.51 10.62
N ARG A 99 -13.33 8.03 9.40
CA ARG A 99 -14.34 7.98 8.32
C ARG A 99 -14.95 9.34 7.97
N LYS A 100 -14.19 10.43 8.15
CA LYS A 100 -14.62 11.80 7.84
C LYS A 100 -13.84 12.33 6.65
N PHE A 101 -14.52 13.03 5.74
CA PHE A 101 -13.93 13.63 4.54
C PHE A 101 -13.17 12.63 3.63
N ILE A 102 -13.58 11.34 3.63
CA ILE A 102 -12.86 10.26 2.91
C ILE A 102 -12.64 10.63 1.45
N ARG A 103 -13.67 11.12 0.75
CA ARG A 103 -13.55 11.51 -0.66
C ARG A 103 -12.44 12.54 -0.89
N LEU A 104 -12.43 13.62 -0.09
CA LEU A 104 -11.43 14.69 -0.22
C LEU A 104 -10.03 14.16 0.07
N SER A 105 -9.86 13.54 1.23
CA SER A 105 -8.55 13.03 1.65
C SER A 105 -8.00 11.97 0.71
N SER A 106 -8.84 11.04 0.23
CA SER A 106 -8.41 10.02 -0.74
C SER A 106 -8.04 10.63 -2.09
N THR A 107 -8.76 11.67 -2.56
CA THR A 107 -8.42 12.35 -3.80
C THR A 107 -7.08 13.06 -3.68
N LEU A 108 -6.88 13.84 -2.59
CA LEU A 108 -5.61 14.54 -2.36
C LEU A 108 -4.45 13.58 -2.16
N LEU A 109 -4.67 12.47 -1.45
CA LEU A 109 -3.67 11.42 -1.28
C LEU A 109 -3.25 10.81 -2.61
N GLY A 110 -4.22 10.48 -3.47
CA GLY A 110 -3.94 9.97 -4.81
C GLY A 110 -3.16 10.96 -5.68
N ILE A 111 -3.49 12.26 -5.60
CA ILE A 111 -2.74 13.33 -6.27
C ILE A 111 -1.32 13.42 -5.70
N MET A 112 -1.15 13.41 -4.39
CA MET A 112 0.15 13.52 -3.73
C MET A 112 1.11 12.40 -4.16
N PHE A 113 0.69 11.15 -4.12
CA PHE A 113 1.52 10.04 -4.58
C PHE A 113 1.79 10.09 -6.09
N LEU A 114 0.81 10.54 -6.90
CA LEU A 114 1.06 10.75 -8.33
C LEU A 114 2.12 11.84 -8.59
N LEU A 115 2.12 12.90 -7.79
CA LEU A 115 3.16 13.92 -7.85
C LEU A 115 4.53 13.35 -7.44
N PHE A 116 4.61 12.48 -6.42
CA PHE A 116 5.86 11.80 -6.07
C PHE A 116 6.37 10.94 -7.22
N VAL A 117 5.48 10.20 -7.87
CA VAL A 117 5.85 9.45 -9.08
C VAL A 117 6.45 10.38 -10.13
N CYS A 118 5.75 11.46 -10.49
CA CYS A 118 6.17 12.35 -11.57
C CYS A 118 7.43 13.16 -11.26
N MET A 119 7.64 13.55 -10.00
CA MET A 119 8.68 14.49 -9.61
C MET A 119 9.92 13.81 -9.04
N ILE A 120 9.79 12.63 -8.42
CA ILE A 120 10.87 11.97 -7.70
C ILE A 120 11.29 10.69 -8.43
N PHE A 121 10.37 9.73 -8.59
CA PHE A 121 10.71 8.37 -9.01
C PHE A 121 10.83 8.20 -10.52
N LEU A 122 9.90 8.75 -11.30
CA LEU A 122 9.89 8.60 -12.75
C LEU A 122 11.11 9.21 -13.44
N PRO A 123 11.61 10.42 -13.06
CA PRO A 123 12.83 10.96 -13.64
C PRO A 123 14.04 10.04 -13.43
N GLY A 124 14.17 9.43 -12.22
CA GLY A 124 15.22 8.46 -11.92
C GLY A 124 15.11 7.21 -12.81
N ALA A 125 13.93 6.59 -12.88
CA ALA A 125 13.69 5.40 -13.70
C ALA A 125 13.90 5.65 -15.20
N LEU A 126 13.62 6.86 -15.69
CA LEU A 126 13.88 7.24 -17.09
C LEU A 126 15.34 7.52 -17.36
N SER A 127 16.13 7.96 -16.38
CA SER A 127 17.56 8.19 -16.53
C SER A 127 18.37 6.88 -16.67
N ASP A 128 17.91 5.81 -16.01
CA ASP A 128 18.39 4.43 -16.19
C ASP A 128 17.23 3.46 -16.38
N PRO A 129 16.72 3.32 -17.63
CA PRO A 129 15.56 2.44 -17.90
C PRO A 129 15.81 0.95 -17.65
N LYS A 130 17.05 0.54 -17.43
CA LYS A 130 17.42 -0.86 -17.12
C LYS A 130 17.43 -1.14 -15.61
N ASP A 131 17.41 -0.09 -14.78
CA ASP A 131 17.32 -0.25 -13.36
C ASP A 131 15.91 -0.72 -12.96
N ARG A 132 15.82 -2.00 -12.55
CA ARG A 132 14.57 -2.58 -12.08
C ARG A 132 14.04 -1.91 -10.79
N PHE A 133 14.92 -1.45 -9.92
CA PHE A 133 14.52 -0.79 -8.68
C PHE A 133 13.82 0.54 -8.94
N GLY A 134 14.33 1.33 -9.88
CA GLY A 134 13.68 2.57 -10.31
C GLY A 134 12.22 2.34 -10.73
N TRP A 135 11.97 1.32 -11.55
CA TRP A 135 10.60 0.97 -11.96
C TRP A 135 9.77 0.38 -10.82
N ALA A 136 10.38 -0.39 -9.91
CA ALA A 136 9.68 -0.88 -8.72
C ALA A 136 9.17 0.27 -7.84
N PHE A 137 9.99 1.30 -7.59
CA PHE A 137 9.56 2.49 -6.85
C PHE A 137 8.46 3.28 -7.57
N VAL A 138 8.56 3.46 -8.89
CA VAL A 138 7.50 4.09 -9.70
C VAL A 138 6.18 3.35 -9.53
N LEU A 139 6.17 2.02 -9.67
CA LEU A 139 4.94 1.22 -9.59
C LEU A 139 4.40 1.09 -8.17
N ARG A 140 5.27 1.13 -7.15
CA ARG A 140 4.88 1.19 -5.74
C ARG A 140 4.03 2.44 -5.47
N ASP A 141 4.58 3.61 -5.75
CA ASP A 141 3.92 4.88 -5.45
C ASP A 141 2.72 5.13 -6.36
N LEU A 142 2.78 4.68 -7.61
CA LEU A 142 1.63 4.71 -8.50
C LEU A 142 0.49 3.81 -7.97
N SER A 143 0.81 2.68 -7.33
CA SER A 143 -0.17 1.82 -6.67
C SER A 143 -0.77 2.47 -5.42
N PHE A 144 0.02 3.24 -4.67
CA PHE A 144 -0.48 4.02 -3.53
C PHE A 144 -1.44 5.12 -4.01
N SER A 145 -1.09 5.82 -5.09
CA SER A 145 -1.99 6.75 -5.79
C SER A 145 -3.29 6.06 -6.19
N ALA A 146 -3.20 4.87 -6.80
CA ALA A 146 -4.36 4.09 -7.22
C ALA A 146 -5.27 3.71 -6.04
N GLY A 147 -4.72 3.39 -4.88
CA GLY A 147 -5.48 3.14 -3.65
C GLY A 147 -6.31 4.35 -3.22
N GLY A 148 -5.70 5.53 -3.23
CA GLY A 148 -6.40 6.80 -2.99
C GLY A 148 -7.54 7.03 -4.00
N TRP A 149 -7.26 6.87 -5.30
CA TRP A 149 -8.26 7.05 -6.35
C TRP A 149 -9.38 5.99 -6.29
N ALA A 150 -9.09 4.75 -5.87
CA ALA A 150 -10.11 3.71 -5.68
C ALA A 150 -11.12 4.11 -4.58
N LEU A 151 -10.63 4.58 -3.42
CA LEU A 151 -11.50 5.10 -2.36
C LEU A 151 -12.26 6.37 -2.81
N ALA A 152 -11.56 7.32 -3.41
CA ALA A 152 -12.19 8.53 -3.93
C ALA A 152 -13.31 8.20 -4.92
N GLY A 153 -13.09 7.24 -5.82
CA GLY A 153 -14.08 6.73 -6.74
C GLY A 153 -15.27 6.09 -6.04
N LEU A 154 -15.03 5.24 -5.06
CA LEU A 154 -16.09 4.60 -4.27
C LEU A 154 -17.02 5.65 -3.61
N TYR A 155 -16.43 6.63 -2.95
CA TYR A 155 -17.17 7.67 -2.23
C TYR A 155 -17.68 8.82 -3.13
N SER A 156 -17.39 8.80 -4.43
CA SER A 156 -17.89 9.75 -5.43
C SER A 156 -19.09 9.23 -6.22
N ARG A 157 -19.48 7.96 -6.10
CA ARG A 157 -20.49 7.33 -6.95
C ARG A 157 -21.81 8.06 -7.01
N ALA A 158 -22.31 8.50 -5.87
CA ALA A 158 -23.61 9.19 -5.78
C ALA A 158 -23.57 10.59 -6.36
N SER A 159 -22.46 11.31 -6.22
CA SER A 159 -22.33 12.72 -6.60
C SER A 159 -21.74 12.93 -8.01
N SER A 160 -20.91 12.03 -8.48
CA SER A 160 -20.21 12.14 -9.76
C SER A 160 -19.91 10.75 -10.35
N PRO A 161 -20.92 10.06 -10.94
CA PRO A 161 -20.77 8.67 -11.40
C PRO A 161 -19.67 8.49 -12.46
N LEU A 162 -19.56 9.43 -13.41
CA LEU A 162 -18.54 9.38 -14.46
C LEU A 162 -17.13 9.51 -13.88
N GLN A 163 -16.91 10.48 -13.00
CA GLN A 163 -15.63 10.65 -12.31
C GLN A 163 -15.28 9.42 -11.49
N SER A 164 -16.24 8.87 -10.74
CA SER A 164 -16.07 7.63 -9.99
C SER A 164 -15.61 6.48 -10.89
N LYS A 165 -16.24 6.30 -12.05
CA LYS A 165 -15.86 5.24 -13.02
C LYS A 165 -14.41 5.38 -13.48
N TRP A 166 -13.98 6.58 -13.85
CA TRP A 166 -12.61 6.81 -14.31
C TRP A 166 -11.57 6.57 -13.22
N MET A 167 -11.85 7.02 -11.99
CA MET A 167 -10.97 6.79 -10.85
C MET A 167 -10.78 5.29 -10.58
N ILE A 168 -11.86 4.50 -10.59
CA ILE A 168 -11.82 3.06 -10.35
C ILE A 168 -11.12 2.33 -11.51
N VAL A 169 -11.36 2.73 -12.75
CA VAL A 169 -10.69 2.15 -13.94
C VAL A 169 -9.19 2.43 -13.90
N PHE A 170 -8.79 3.66 -13.58
CA PHE A 170 -7.38 4.02 -13.39
C PHE A 170 -6.73 3.12 -12.34
N ALA A 171 -7.33 3.06 -11.14
CA ALA A 171 -6.81 2.23 -10.05
C ALA A 171 -6.68 0.75 -10.44
N ARG A 172 -7.65 0.22 -11.17
CA ARG A 172 -7.64 -1.18 -11.65
C ARG A 172 -6.51 -1.43 -12.64
N ILE A 173 -6.29 -0.54 -13.59
CA ILE A 173 -5.23 -0.68 -14.61
C ILE A 173 -3.85 -0.57 -13.95
N VAL A 174 -3.65 0.41 -13.09
CA VAL A 174 -2.39 0.61 -12.37
C VAL A 174 -2.04 -0.62 -11.53
N LEU A 175 -2.97 -1.10 -10.71
CA LEU A 175 -2.72 -2.27 -9.87
C LEU A 175 -2.55 -3.56 -10.69
N ALA A 176 -3.17 -3.64 -11.87
CA ALA A 176 -2.93 -4.75 -12.80
C ALA A 176 -1.47 -4.76 -13.32
N ILE A 177 -0.99 -3.61 -13.79
CA ILE A 177 0.37 -3.45 -14.30
C ILE A 177 1.38 -3.73 -13.18
N ALA A 178 1.19 -3.13 -12.00
CA ALA A 178 2.08 -3.33 -10.86
C ALA A 178 2.12 -4.80 -10.41
N ALA A 179 0.96 -5.47 -10.29
CA ALA A 179 0.91 -6.87 -9.90
C ALA A 179 1.61 -7.80 -10.91
N ILE A 180 1.46 -7.55 -12.22
CA ILE A 180 2.15 -8.30 -13.27
C ILE A 180 3.65 -8.06 -13.20
N TYR A 181 4.09 -6.80 -13.06
CA TYR A 181 5.50 -6.45 -12.93
C TYR A 181 6.14 -7.15 -11.72
N TYR A 182 5.56 -6.99 -10.53
CA TYR A 182 6.08 -7.63 -9.33
C TYR A 182 6.05 -9.17 -9.40
N ALA A 183 5.08 -9.75 -10.10
CA ALA A 183 5.05 -11.20 -10.33
C ALA A 183 6.25 -11.66 -11.18
N ILE A 184 6.54 -10.95 -12.27
CA ILE A 184 7.68 -11.25 -13.14
C ILE A 184 8.99 -11.11 -12.36
N GLU A 185 9.16 -10.01 -11.63
CA GLU A 185 10.35 -9.78 -10.79
C GLU A 185 10.53 -10.87 -9.73
N GLN A 186 9.45 -11.36 -9.10
CA GLN A 186 9.51 -12.47 -8.15
C GLN A 186 9.95 -13.79 -8.78
N PHE A 187 9.60 -14.05 -10.04
CA PHE A 187 10.09 -15.24 -10.74
C PHE A 187 11.54 -15.11 -11.18
N LEU A 188 11.98 -13.92 -11.56
CA LEU A 188 13.35 -13.66 -12.00
C LEU A 188 14.32 -13.51 -10.82
N HIS A 189 13.85 -12.97 -9.71
CA HIS A 189 14.64 -12.61 -8.53
C HIS A 189 14.01 -13.12 -7.23
N PRO A 190 13.87 -14.45 -7.06
CA PRO A 190 13.20 -15.05 -5.90
C PRO A 190 13.96 -14.88 -4.58
N GLU A 191 15.20 -14.40 -4.63
CA GLU A 191 16.05 -14.11 -3.48
C GLU A 191 15.61 -12.84 -2.72
N PHE A 192 14.86 -11.94 -3.38
CA PHE A 192 14.34 -10.76 -2.72
C PHE A 192 13.07 -11.05 -1.92
N ALA A 193 12.92 -10.36 -0.80
CA ALA A 193 11.73 -10.47 0.04
C ALA A 193 10.48 -10.03 -0.75
N PRO A 194 9.48 -10.92 -0.89
CA PRO A 194 8.29 -10.58 -1.65
C PRO A 194 7.48 -9.49 -0.96
N GLY A 195 7.11 -8.47 -1.69
CA GLY A 195 6.43 -7.27 -1.21
C GLY A 195 6.75 -6.11 -2.13
N VAL A 196 6.69 -4.90 -1.64
CA VAL A 196 7.06 -3.71 -2.40
C VAL A 196 8.01 -2.85 -1.55
N PRO A 197 9.05 -2.27 -2.14
CA PRO A 197 9.42 -2.19 -3.56
C PRO A 197 10.18 -3.38 -4.14
N LEU A 198 10.41 -4.46 -3.43
CA LEU A 198 11.16 -5.65 -3.85
C LEU A 198 12.68 -5.37 -3.96
N GLU A 199 13.22 -4.73 -2.96
CA GLU A 199 14.64 -4.34 -2.91
C GLU A 199 15.42 -5.11 -1.84
N LYS A 200 14.77 -5.48 -0.73
CA LYS A 200 15.42 -6.18 0.38
C LYS A 200 15.64 -7.65 0.06
N ILE A 201 16.89 -8.10 0.18
CA ILE A 201 17.20 -9.53 0.10
C ILE A 201 16.58 -10.25 1.30
N THR A 202 15.92 -11.36 1.04
CA THR A 202 15.34 -12.18 2.13
C THR A 202 16.44 -12.72 3.01
N PRO A 203 16.43 -12.49 4.33
CA PRO A 203 17.43 -13.03 5.24
C PRO A 203 17.50 -14.56 5.17
N ALA A 204 18.73 -15.12 5.18
CA ALA A 204 18.96 -16.56 5.05
C ALA A 204 18.33 -17.40 6.17
N TRP A 205 18.04 -16.82 7.32
CA TRP A 205 17.37 -17.50 8.43
C TRP A 205 15.86 -17.71 8.20
N ILE A 206 15.26 -17.04 7.19
CA ILE A 206 13.87 -17.29 6.80
C ILE A 206 13.82 -18.57 5.98
N PRO A 207 13.10 -19.61 6.44
CA PRO A 207 13.04 -20.87 5.73
C PRO A 207 12.30 -20.70 4.39
N PHE A 208 12.74 -21.43 3.37
CA PHE A 208 12.13 -21.45 2.05
C PHE A 208 12.02 -20.06 1.39
N HIS A 209 12.99 -19.17 1.64
CA HIS A 209 12.96 -17.77 1.19
C HIS A 209 12.65 -17.64 -0.31
N SER A 210 13.31 -18.39 -1.21
CA SER A 210 13.02 -18.35 -2.64
C SER A 210 11.62 -18.88 -2.99
N LEU A 211 11.09 -19.83 -2.21
CA LEU A 211 9.75 -20.37 -2.40
C LEU A 211 8.67 -19.29 -2.11
N LEU A 212 8.92 -18.41 -1.14
CA LEU A 212 8.04 -17.27 -0.87
C LEU A 212 7.91 -16.35 -2.09
N GLY A 213 9.02 -16.08 -2.79
CA GLY A 213 9.03 -15.36 -4.05
C GLY A 213 8.17 -16.04 -5.11
N TYR A 214 8.41 -17.31 -5.38
CA TYR A 214 7.63 -18.07 -6.37
C TYR A 214 6.14 -18.15 -6.05
N ILE A 215 5.77 -18.37 -4.79
CA ILE A 215 4.36 -18.38 -4.36
C ILE A 215 3.73 -17.00 -4.58
N SER A 216 4.45 -15.94 -4.22
CA SER A 216 3.97 -14.57 -4.40
C SER A 216 3.75 -14.25 -5.89
N GLY A 217 4.72 -14.57 -6.74
CA GLY A 217 4.59 -14.44 -8.19
C GLY A 217 3.41 -15.23 -8.77
N ALA A 218 3.23 -16.48 -8.32
CA ALA A 218 2.14 -17.36 -8.75
C ALA A 218 0.74 -16.84 -8.34
N ILE A 219 0.62 -16.04 -7.30
CA ILE A 219 -0.63 -15.38 -6.89
C ILE A 219 -0.80 -14.04 -7.62
N LEU A 220 0.27 -13.23 -7.70
CA LEU A 220 0.22 -11.90 -8.30
C LEU A 220 -0.07 -11.94 -9.81
N LEU A 221 0.54 -12.87 -10.55
CA LEU A 221 0.39 -12.92 -12.00
C LEU A 221 -1.07 -13.14 -12.45
N PRO A 222 -1.76 -14.21 -12.02
CA PRO A 222 -3.16 -14.42 -12.40
C PRO A 222 -4.08 -13.34 -11.84
N ALA A 223 -3.79 -12.77 -10.66
CA ALA A 223 -4.57 -11.67 -10.11
C ALA A 223 -4.39 -10.39 -10.96
N GLY A 224 -3.16 -10.05 -11.37
CA GLY A 224 -2.88 -8.93 -12.27
C GLY A 224 -3.58 -9.09 -13.63
N ILE A 225 -3.51 -10.28 -14.23
CA ILE A 225 -4.21 -10.60 -15.47
C ILE A 225 -5.74 -10.47 -15.29
N GLY A 226 -6.28 -10.98 -14.18
CA GLY A 226 -7.70 -10.87 -13.84
C GLY A 226 -8.16 -9.40 -13.73
N LEU A 227 -7.33 -8.53 -13.12
CA LEU A 227 -7.56 -7.09 -13.08
C LEU A 227 -7.49 -6.45 -14.46
N ALA A 228 -6.48 -6.78 -15.28
CA ALA A 228 -6.32 -6.24 -16.63
C ALA A 228 -7.54 -6.55 -17.49
N LEU A 229 -7.97 -7.82 -17.51
CA LEU A 229 -9.11 -8.30 -18.28
C LEU A 229 -10.47 -7.95 -17.65
N ASN A 230 -10.49 -7.35 -16.46
CA ASN A 230 -11.70 -7.10 -15.67
C ASN A 230 -12.53 -8.38 -15.39
N LYS A 231 -11.86 -9.53 -15.30
CA LYS A 231 -12.48 -10.82 -14.98
C LYS A 231 -12.22 -11.17 -13.53
N HIS A 232 -13.26 -11.40 -12.75
CA HIS A 232 -13.17 -11.63 -11.30
C HIS A 232 -12.35 -10.54 -10.57
N ALA A 233 -12.38 -9.30 -11.07
CA ALA A 233 -11.51 -8.22 -10.67
C ALA A 233 -11.57 -7.94 -9.15
N ARG A 234 -12.76 -8.05 -8.52
CA ARG A 234 -12.90 -7.90 -7.06
C ARG A 234 -12.12 -8.98 -6.30
N THR A 235 -12.24 -10.23 -6.70
CA THR A 235 -11.52 -11.36 -6.08
C THR A 235 -10.03 -11.21 -6.31
N ALA A 236 -9.61 -10.85 -7.52
CA ALA A 236 -8.21 -10.60 -7.87
C ALA A 236 -7.60 -9.51 -6.98
N ALA A 237 -8.26 -8.35 -6.86
CA ALA A 237 -7.82 -7.28 -5.96
C ALA A 237 -7.77 -7.73 -4.49
N ALA A 238 -8.79 -8.46 -4.03
CA ALA A 238 -8.81 -8.98 -2.66
C ALA A 238 -7.70 -10.01 -2.40
N SER A 239 -7.35 -10.84 -3.39
CA SER A 239 -6.25 -11.81 -3.28
C SER A 239 -4.89 -11.11 -3.19
N ILE A 240 -4.67 -10.05 -3.98
CA ILE A 240 -3.47 -9.20 -3.85
C ILE A 240 -3.40 -8.59 -2.45
N GLY A 241 -4.50 -8.00 -1.97
CA GLY A 241 -4.56 -7.42 -0.64
C GLY A 241 -4.29 -8.43 0.48
N ALA A 242 -4.84 -9.66 0.35
CA ALA A 242 -4.61 -10.74 1.31
C ALA A 242 -3.16 -11.23 1.29
N LEU A 243 -2.56 -11.40 0.10
CA LEU A 243 -1.17 -11.76 -0.05
C LEU A 243 -0.26 -10.72 0.62
N MET A 244 -0.41 -9.45 0.27
CA MET A 244 0.40 -8.38 0.84
C MET A 244 0.22 -8.25 2.35
N THR A 245 -0.98 -8.48 2.87
CA THR A 245 -1.21 -8.57 4.33
C THR A 245 -0.43 -9.73 4.95
N ALA A 246 -0.46 -10.89 4.32
CA ALA A 246 0.30 -12.04 4.80
C ALA A 246 1.82 -11.78 4.77
N LEU A 247 2.32 -11.13 3.72
CA LEU A 247 3.74 -10.76 3.61
C LEU A 247 4.14 -9.68 4.63
N THR A 248 3.27 -8.73 4.94
CA THR A 248 3.51 -7.75 6.01
C THR A 248 3.68 -8.46 7.36
N LEU A 249 2.86 -9.45 7.65
CA LEU A 249 2.92 -10.22 8.89
C LEU A 249 4.03 -11.28 8.87
N PHE A 250 4.35 -11.81 7.70
CA PHE A 250 5.38 -12.78 7.45
C PHE A 250 5.89 -12.62 6.00
N PRO A 251 7.13 -12.23 5.72
CA PRO A 251 8.33 -12.17 6.58
C PRO A 251 8.60 -10.82 7.27
N TYR A 252 7.99 -9.69 6.84
CA TYR A 252 8.47 -8.36 7.25
C TYR A 252 8.38 -8.08 8.75
N LEU A 253 7.31 -8.49 9.42
CA LEU A 253 7.23 -8.35 10.88
C LEU A 253 8.29 -9.20 11.58
N LEU A 254 8.65 -10.37 11.06
CA LEU A 254 9.72 -11.21 11.61
C LEU A 254 11.08 -10.55 11.43
N ILE A 255 11.33 -9.91 10.27
CA ILE A 255 12.55 -9.14 10.03
C ILE A 255 12.65 -8.01 11.05
N LEU A 256 11.59 -7.22 11.24
CA LEU A 256 11.58 -6.15 12.23
C LEU A 256 11.85 -6.67 13.66
N ILE A 257 11.31 -7.82 14.03
CA ILE A 257 11.54 -8.44 15.34
C ILE A 257 13.00 -8.90 15.46
N ALA A 258 13.55 -9.48 14.39
CA ALA A 258 14.95 -9.93 14.36
C ALA A 258 15.95 -8.76 14.41
N ASP A 259 15.59 -7.63 13.82
CA ASP A 259 16.40 -6.39 13.84
C ASP A 259 16.29 -5.66 15.18
N HIS A 260 15.63 -6.25 16.19
CA HIS A 260 15.61 -5.69 17.55
C HIS A 260 17.05 -5.63 18.11
N GLY A 261 17.54 -4.41 18.34
CA GLY A 261 18.93 -4.17 18.75
C GLY A 261 19.88 -3.87 17.59
N ALA A 262 19.46 -3.96 16.35
CA ALA A 262 20.21 -3.49 15.20
C ALA A 262 20.37 -1.95 15.18
N PRO A 263 21.25 -1.40 14.32
CA PRO A 263 21.35 0.03 14.10
C PRO A 263 19.98 0.66 13.79
N ALA A 264 19.79 1.91 14.23
CA ALA A 264 18.50 2.60 14.05
C ALA A 264 18.07 2.73 12.59
N ALA A 265 19.02 2.76 11.66
CA ALA A 265 18.75 2.80 10.21
C ALA A 265 18.09 1.51 9.73
N ASP A 266 18.57 0.34 10.18
CA ASP A 266 18.03 -0.96 9.77
C ASP A 266 16.59 -1.16 10.29
N VAL A 267 16.33 -0.73 11.54
CA VAL A 267 14.98 -0.76 12.12
C VAL A 267 14.05 0.21 11.38
N ASN A 268 14.54 1.38 10.97
CA ASN A 268 13.79 2.35 10.19
C ASN A 268 13.44 1.77 8.81
N GLU A 269 14.41 1.18 8.14
CA GLU A 269 14.21 0.49 6.86
C GLU A 269 13.15 -0.61 6.98
N ALA A 270 13.23 -1.47 7.99
CA ALA A 270 12.26 -2.54 8.23
C ALA A 270 10.83 -2.00 8.46
N LEU A 271 10.68 -0.88 9.19
CA LEU A 271 9.40 -0.20 9.38
C LEU A 271 8.84 0.35 8.06
N ASN A 272 9.71 0.91 7.21
CA ASN A 272 9.31 1.41 5.89
C ASN A 272 8.85 0.28 4.97
N TYR A 273 9.55 -0.86 4.91
CA TYR A 273 9.10 -2.02 4.14
C TYR A 273 7.76 -2.59 4.63
N ILE A 274 7.54 -2.62 5.94
CA ILE A 274 6.23 -2.97 6.52
C ILE A 274 5.17 -1.99 6.03
N ALA A 275 5.41 -0.70 6.13
CA ALA A 275 4.46 0.33 5.74
C ALA A 275 4.17 0.31 4.25
N ASP A 276 5.18 0.18 3.39
CA ASP A 276 5.04 0.09 1.93
C ASP A 276 4.18 -1.11 1.52
N THR A 277 4.52 -2.31 2.01
CA THR A 277 3.80 -3.55 1.67
C THR A 277 2.37 -3.52 2.20
N TRP A 278 2.17 -2.94 3.39
CA TRP A 278 0.84 -2.78 3.98
C TRP A 278 0.00 -1.74 3.21
N LEU A 279 0.60 -0.64 2.76
CA LEU A 279 -0.10 0.37 1.97
C LEU A 279 -0.53 -0.19 0.61
N TYR A 280 0.31 -1.03 0.00
CA TYR A 280 -0.06 -1.75 -1.22
C TYR A 280 -1.24 -2.71 -0.97
N ALA A 281 -1.23 -3.43 0.17
CA ALA A 281 -2.39 -4.22 0.58
C ALA A 281 -3.65 -3.35 0.69
N GLY A 282 -3.53 -2.20 1.35
CA GLY A 282 -4.61 -1.21 1.48
C GLY A 282 -5.14 -0.73 0.14
N ALA A 283 -4.27 -0.44 -0.82
CA ALA A 283 -4.63 -0.01 -2.17
C ALA A 283 -5.44 -1.09 -2.91
N ALA A 284 -4.98 -2.34 -2.85
CA ALA A 284 -5.68 -3.48 -3.46
C ALA A 284 -7.04 -3.73 -2.80
N LEU A 285 -7.14 -3.66 -1.46
CA LEU A 285 -8.40 -3.80 -0.73
C LEU A 285 -9.37 -2.64 -1.00
N ALA A 286 -8.85 -1.41 -1.16
CA ALA A 286 -9.64 -0.25 -1.57
C ALA A 286 -10.26 -0.45 -2.96
N LEU A 287 -9.47 -0.96 -3.91
CA LEU A 287 -9.99 -1.32 -5.22
C LEU A 287 -11.05 -2.44 -5.12
N ALA A 288 -10.79 -3.48 -4.32
CA ALA A 288 -11.76 -4.56 -4.11
C ALA A 288 -13.09 -4.03 -3.53
N SER A 289 -13.03 -3.05 -2.62
CA SER A 289 -14.23 -2.41 -2.06
C SER A 289 -15.01 -1.58 -3.09
N ALA A 290 -14.29 -1.01 -4.06
CA ALA A 290 -14.86 -0.19 -5.13
C ALA A 290 -15.40 -1.02 -6.32
N LEU A 291 -15.03 -2.28 -6.46
CA LEU A 291 -15.51 -3.15 -7.53
C LEU A 291 -16.82 -3.87 -7.16
N PRO A 292 -17.68 -4.19 -8.15
CA PRO A 292 -18.94 -4.88 -7.90
C PRO A 292 -18.68 -6.28 -7.34
N ARG A 293 -19.59 -6.76 -6.49
CA ARG A 293 -19.63 -8.17 -6.10
C ARG A 293 -20.04 -9.00 -7.30
N ASN A 294 -19.35 -10.11 -7.57
CA ASN A 294 -19.84 -11.06 -8.54
C ASN A 294 -21.18 -11.60 -8.04
N PRO A 295 -22.22 -11.68 -8.91
CA PRO A 295 -23.45 -12.37 -8.54
C PRO A 295 -23.06 -13.79 -8.13
N SER A 296 -23.41 -14.18 -6.91
CA SER A 296 -23.29 -15.56 -6.46
C SER A 296 -24.14 -16.45 -7.36
N HIS A 297 -23.64 -17.62 -7.77
CA HIS A 297 -24.40 -18.68 -8.44
C HIS A 297 -25.46 -19.32 -7.46
N THR A 298 -26.30 -18.51 -6.89
CA THR A 298 -27.35 -18.97 -5.97
C THR A 298 -28.70 -18.45 -6.48
N GLU A 299 -29.05 -18.86 -7.70
CA GLU A 299 -30.42 -18.89 -8.17
C GLU A 299 -30.50 -19.87 -9.35
N THR A 300 -30.30 -21.17 -9.08
CA THR A 300 -30.82 -22.27 -9.88
C THR A 300 -31.01 -23.48 -8.96
N THR A 301 -32.10 -23.47 -8.22
CA THR A 301 -32.83 -24.67 -7.81
C THR A 301 -34.29 -24.30 -7.67
#